data_67682a7c21848744fc5399274126eeef
#
_entry.id   67682a7c21848744fc5399274126eeef
#
_cell.length_a   1.000
_cell.length_b   1.000
_cell.length_c   1.000
_cell.angle_alpha   90.00
_cell.angle_beta   90.00
_cell.angle_gamma   90.00
#
_symmetry.space_group_name_H-M   'P 1'
#
loop_
_entity.id
_entity.type
_entity.pdbx_description
1 polymer ?
#
loop_
_entity_poly.entity_id
_entity_poly.type
_entity_poly.pdbx_seq_one_letter_code
_entity_poly.pdbx_strand_id
1 'polypeptide(L)'
;MTPVVTATPVIAGRTTLLDRFEQPARAALARLTPDEAAVVERELAAWRRAGERATTPLAELTDVARAVPERLYHDSARVLLRMHEIAGSGNYQSCLSSLPTVRACFDLGLVPDAGDRSEDAESGGFDGAPAELVVGRGHIAPSFYAERYVRGTFPFAPLTTLHRDGLTGVVHRDWGFRNTMRYSLGVGVAQAVSLAWDLRRRGLTRKVVCLAGDGELHEGVTFECLRFAQEAGLDNLILVVDSNGKGIEPLRAPVSREYLSHYLGRARDVDGQNSQAVATGLRDMLEAPGGGALLCATRKEGHSFKPPADPAAPPPRASFATTSGRLLADFQEETGRPLAVFTGDMAARFGLAGAVPYENVGLAETLSLGLTLSLPDDTVKVVATDAMYYMDSLSMLTEATTSTRHLLVLAGRSWGAWGGAANAVNLLDQIMRTKVYEPVTAAEFRACAEGQLADSATAHVLSMVDARFAEPGRDCSADIDGAEWITPGVDHAEPDCAVISFGYATVLVEEANRDLGLPHLHCAALRPDLAPALIEQLRRCRSILSVEYNGVSGGFGEGLRARYLLPLTPHGVSGDIVNCVHDKQLSLHGMAPDQLAERLRALRENGAAASC
;
A
#
# COMPACT_ATOMS: atom_id res chain seq x y z
N MET A 1 -29.74 -15.61 -11.19
CA MET A 1 -28.79 -14.52 -11.44
C MET A 1 -28.86 -13.58 -10.24
N THR A 2 -27.94 -13.75 -9.32
CA THR A 2 -27.80 -12.88 -8.14
C THR A 2 -27.09 -11.60 -8.59
N PRO A 3 -27.58 -10.41 -8.24
CA PRO A 3 -26.89 -9.20 -8.64
C PRO A 3 -25.48 -9.18 -8.04
N VAL A 4 -24.49 -9.01 -8.90
CA VAL A 4 -23.11 -8.71 -8.49
C VAL A 4 -23.16 -7.37 -7.77
N VAL A 5 -23.01 -7.40 -6.46
CA VAL A 5 -22.86 -6.20 -5.65
C VAL A 5 -21.55 -5.52 -6.09
N THR A 6 -21.65 -4.50 -6.91
CA THR A 6 -20.55 -3.58 -7.19
C THR A 6 -20.38 -2.71 -5.94
N ALA A 7 -19.65 -3.22 -4.96
CA ALA A 7 -19.23 -2.40 -3.84
C ALA A 7 -18.16 -1.42 -4.34
N THR A 8 -18.57 -0.25 -4.78
CA THR A 8 -17.72 0.93 -4.76
C THR A 8 -17.30 1.12 -3.30
N PRO A 9 -16.01 1.28 -2.96
CA PRO A 9 -15.64 1.64 -1.61
C PRO A 9 -16.20 3.02 -1.29
N VAL A 10 -17.40 3.03 -0.75
CA VAL A 10 -18.05 4.25 -0.24
C VAL A 10 -17.36 4.52 1.09
N ILE A 11 -16.56 5.58 1.13
CA ILE A 11 -16.21 6.20 2.40
C ILE A 11 -17.55 6.53 3.07
N ALA A 12 -17.83 5.91 4.19
CA ALA A 12 -19.10 6.03 4.87
C ALA A 12 -19.47 7.52 5.03
N GLY A 13 -20.57 7.94 4.40
CA GLY A 13 -21.12 9.29 4.49
C GLY A 13 -20.95 10.20 3.27
N ARG A 14 -20.27 9.79 2.18
CA ARG A 14 -20.15 10.60 0.97
C ARG A 14 -21.05 10.06 -0.14
N THR A 15 -22.06 10.82 -0.52
CA THR A 15 -23.08 10.43 -1.49
C THR A 15 -22.75 10.87 -2.91
N THR A 16 -21.95 11.94 -3.08
CA THR A 16 -21.63 12.50 -4.40
C THR A 16 -20.13 12.66 -4.63
N LEU A 17 -19.73 12.82 -5.91
CA LEU A 17 -18.32 13.14 -6.23
C LEU A 17 -17.92 14.52 -5.72
N LEU A 18 -18.83 15.48 -5.72
CA LEU A 18 -18.58 16.80 -5.16
C LEU A 18 -18.24 16.70 -3.67
N ASP A 19 -19.03 15.95 -2.89
CA ASP A 19 -18.74 15.71 -1.45
C ASP A 19 -17.37 15.08 -1.25
N ARG A 20 -16.99 14.15 -2.13
CA ARG A 20 -15.69 13.47 -2.09
C ARG A 20 -14.52 14.42 -2.29
N PHE A 21 -14.64 15.40 -3.20
CA PHE A 21 -13.52 16.29 -3.54
C PHE A 21 -13.59 17.65 -2.86
N GLU A 22 -14.77 18.15 -2.49
CA GLU A 22 -14.92 19.50 -1.97
C GLU A 22 -14.11 19.74 -0.70
N GLN A 23 -14.31 18.91 0.32
CA GLN A 23 -13.63 19.09 1.59
C GLN A 23 -12.10 18.91 1.46
N PRO A 24 -11.58 17.85 0.79
CA PRO A 24 -10.15 17.71 0.57
C PRO A 24 -9.53 18.85 -0.27
N ALA A 25 -10.22 19.33 -1.31
CA ALA A 25 -9.73 20.45 -2.13
C ALA A 25 -9.69 21.76 -1.32
N ARG A 26 -10.70 22.02 -0.48
CA ARG A 26 -10.67 23.18 0.43
C ARG A 26 -9.53 23.09 1.44
N ALA A 27 -9.26 21.91 1.97
CA ALA A 27 -8.12 21.69 2.86
C ALA A 27 -6.77 21.91 2.16
N ALA A 28 -6.73 21.74 0.83
CA ALA A 28 -5.52 22.01 0.04
C ALA A 28 -5.27 23.49 -0.23
N LEU A 29 -6.25 24.40 -0.09
CA LEU A 29 -6.14 25.82 -0.46
C LEU A 29 -4.92 26.51 0.17
N ALA A 30 -4.56 26.18 1.40
CA ALA A 30 -3.38 26.75 2.09
C ALA A 30 -2.03 26.40 1.41
N ARG A 31 -2.01 25.44 0.48
CA ARG A 31 -0.82 24.97 -0.25
C ARG A 31 -0.82 25.43 -1.71
N LEU A 32 -1.84 26.16 -2.11
CA LEU A 32 -2.05 26.62 -3.48
C LEU A 32 -1.56 28.06 -3.65
N THR A 33 -1.15 28.38 -4.86
CA THR A 33 -0.98 29.78 -5.26
C THR A 33 -2.34 30.48 -5.35
N PRO A 34 -2.41 31.82 -5.33
CA PRO A 34 -3.68 32.54 -5.49
C PRO A 34 -4.44 32.16 -6.77
N ASP A 35 -3.73 31.98 -7.89
CA ASP A 35 -4.33 31.61 -9.17
C ASP A 35 -4.90 30.17 -9.13
N GLU A 36 -4.15 29.23 -8.55
CA GLU A 36 -4.61 27.84 -8.34
C GLU A 36 -5.86 27.79 -7.45
N ALA A 37 -5.85 28.52 -6.33
CA ALA A 37 -6.99 28.63 -5.43
C ALA A 37 -8.23 29.19 -6.14
N ALA A 38 -8.05 30.22 -6.97
CA ALA A 38 -9.13 30.80 -7.74
C ALA A 38 -9.72 29.83 -8.77
N VAL A 39 -8.90 28.99 -9.41
CA VAL A 39 -9.40 27.93 -10.31
C VAL A 39 -10.19 26.87 -9.54
N VAL A 40 -9.65 26.38 -8.42
CA VAL A 40 -10.33 25.39 -7.56
C VAL A 40 -11.70 25.90 -7.11
N GLU A 41 -11.81 27.15 -6.66
CA GLU A 41 -13.09 27.73 -6.22
C GLU A 41 -14.08 27.84 -7.38
N ARG A 42 -13.63 28.23 -8.59
CA ARG A 42 -14.50 28.26 -9.78
C ARG A 42 -15.01 26.88 -10.18
N GLU A 43 -14.12 25.87 -10.14
CA GLU A 43 -14.49 24.48 -10.46
C GLU A 43 -15.49 23.91 -9.44
N LEU A 44 -15.26 24.10 -8.14
CA LEU A 44 -16.20 23.70 -7.09
C LEU A 44 -17.55 24.41 -7.22
N ALA A 45 -17.54 25.72 -7.53
CA ALA A 45 -18.77 26.47 -7.77
C ALA A 45 -19.53 26.01 -9.04
N ALA A 46 -18.80 25.67 -10.11
CA ALA A 46 -19.39 25.09 -11.31
C ALA A 46 -20.02 23.73 -11.02
N TRP A 47 -19.33 22.92 -10.25
CA TRP A 47 -19.80 21.58 -9.86
C TRP A 47 -21.09 21.65 -9.04
N ARG A 48 -21.15 22.52 -8.02
CA ARG A 48 -22.37 22.73 -7.22
C ARG A 48 -23.56 23.18 -8.06
N ARG A 49 -23.34 24.06 -9.07
CA ARG A 49 -24.41 24.52 -9.97
C ARG A 49 -24.92 23.41 -10.88
N ALA A 50 -24.07 22.49 -11.27
CA ALA A 50 -24.42 21.38 -12.13
C ALA A 50 -25.36 20.37 -11.42
N GLY A 51 -25.25 20.26 -10.08
CA GLY A 51 -25.99 19.28 -9.28
C GLY A 51 -25.52 17.84 -9.53
N GLU A 52 -26.25 16.88 -8.97
CA GLU A 52 -26.01 15.46 -9.22
C GLU A 52 -26.40 15.10 -10.66
N ARG A 53 -25.55 14.33 -11.32
CA ARG A 53 -25.78 13.82 -12.66
C ARG A 53 -25.73 12.29 -12.66
N ALA A 54 -26.61 11.67 -13.41
CA ALA A 54 -26.67 10.22 -13.60
C ALA A 54 -25.58 9.71 -14.58
N THR A 55 -24.39 10.29 -14.55
CA THR A 55 -23.27 9.97 -15.45
C THR A 55 -22.16 9.26 -14.68
N THR A 56 -21.21 8.66 -15.41
CA THR A 56 -20.04 8.04 -14.77
C THR A 56 -19.19 9.10 -14.05
N PRO A 57 -18.46 8.75 -12.98
CA PRO A 57 -17.60 9.69 -12.26
C PRO A 57 -16.63 10.47 -13.16
N LEU A 58 -16.01 9.81 -14.12
CA LEU A 58 -15.10 10.47 -15.06
C LEU A 58 -15.82 11.46 -16.00
N ALA A 59 -17.05 11.15 -16.45
CA ALA A 59 -17.83 12.05 -17.28
C ALA A 59 -18.23 13.32 -16.52
N GLU A 60 -18.62 13.19 -15.25
CA GLU A 60 -18.92 14.32 -14.37
C GLU A 60 -17.69 15.24 -14.19
N LEU A 61 -16.50 14.68 -13.96
CA LEU A 61 -15.26 15.44 -13.91
C LEU A 61 -14.95 16.15 -15.23
N THR A 62 -15.20 15.48 -16.36
CA THR A 62 -15.00 16.08 -17.69
C THR A 62 -15.95 17.25 -17.93
N ASP A 63 -17.19 17.15 -17.49
CA ASP A 63 -18.14 18.25 -17.58
C ASP A 63 -17.71 19.47 -16.75
N VAL A 64 -17.20 19.24 -15.54
CA VAL A 64 -16.64 20.32 -14.70
C VAL A 64 -15.43 20.96 -15.40
N ALA A 65 -14.54 20.15 -15.98
CA ALA A 65 -13.36 20.65 -16.71
C ALA A 65 -13.74 21.49 -17.94
N ARG A 66 -14.82 21.13 -18.63
CA ARG A 66 -15.36 21.88 -19.78
C ARG A 66 -16.06 23.18 -19.34
N ALA A 67 -16.72 23.16 -18.19
CA ALA A 67 -17.38 24.35 -17.63
C ALA A 67 -16.38 25.41 -17.15
N VAL A 68 -15.15 25.01 -16.80
CA VAL A 68 -14.05 25.90 -16.41
C VAL A 68 -12.83 25.56 -17.28
N PRO A 69 -12.76 26.06 -18.52
CA PRO A 69 -11.75 25.64 -19.49
C PRO A 69 -10.35 26.22 -19.24
N GLU A 70 -10.20 27.08 -18.25
CA GLU A 70 -8.94 27.70 -17.90
C GLU A 70 -7.92 26.66 -17.41
N ARG A 71 -6.71 26.68 -17.97
CA ARG A 71 -5.62 25.78 -17.65
C ARG A 71 -4.41 26.56 -17.21
N LEU A 72 -3.99 26.35 -15.97
CA LEU A 72 -2.80 27.00 -15.40
C LEU A 72 -1.51 26.36 -15.90
N TYR A 73 -1.58 25.11 -16.30
CA TYR A 73 -0.44 24.31 -16.74
C TYR A 73 -0.77 23.62 -18.06
N HIS A 74 0.18 23.70 -19.00
CA HIS A 74 0.05 23.14 -20.35
C HIS A 74 1.00 21.97 -20.62
N ASP A 75 1.81 21.60 -19.62
CA ASP A 75 2.70 20.44 -19.67
C ASP A 75 2.37 19.46 -18.55
N SER A 76 2.12 18.20 -18.92
CA SER A 76 1.74 17.14 -17.99
C SER A 76 2.81 16.84 -16.96
N ALA A 77 4.11 17.01 -17.29
CA ALA A 77 5.19 16.85 -16.32
C ALA A 77 5.12 17.90 -15.21
N ARG A 78 4.76 19.15 -15.58
CA ARG A 78 4.57 20.24 -14.62
C ARG A 78 3.34 20.01 -13.73
N VAL A 79 2.23 19.54 -14.31
CA VAL A 79 1.03 19.16 -13.55
C VAL A 79 1.36 18.06 -12.58
N LEU A 80 2.04 17.02 -13.05
CA LEU A 80 2.44 15.86 -12.23
C LEU A 80 3.32 16.28 -11.05
N LEU A 81 4.31 17.14 -11.28
CA LEU A 81 5.15 17.70 -10.22
C LEU A 81 4.29 18.42 -9.20
N ARG A 82 3.40 19.32 -9.65
CA ARG A 82 2.57 20.13 -8.77
C ARG A 82 1.61 19.30 -7.93
N MET A 83 1.02 18.25 -8.50
CA MET A 83 0.19 17.29 -7.75
C MET A 83 0.95 16.68 -6.58
N HIS A 84 2.19 16.24 -6.81
CA HIS A 84 3.02 15.61 -5.78
C HIS A 84 3.56 16.63 -4.75
N GLU A 85 3.84 17.86 -5.14
CA GLU A 85 4.17 18.96 -4.21
C GLU A 85 3.02 19.22 -3.24
N ILE A 86 1.78 19.32 -3.74
CA ILE A 86 0.58 19.54 -2.92
C ILE A 86 0.32 18.34 -2.01
N ALA A 87 0.47 17.13 -2.54
CA ALA A 87 0.31 15.89 -1.78
C ALA A 87 1.41 15.72 -0.71
N GLY A 88 2.64 16.16 -1.00
CA GLY A 88 3.83 15.91 -0.18
C GLY A 88 4.27 14.44 -0.18
N SER A 89 3.77 13.64 -1.12
CA SER A 89 4.02 12.18 -1.17
C SER A 89 3.71 11.61 -2.56
N GLY A 90 4.10 10.36 -2.78
CA GLY A 90 3.73 9.57 -3.96
C GLY A 90 4.92 9.15 -4.83
N ASN A 91 4.66 8.33 -5.83
CA ASN A 91 5.68 7.73 -6.72
C ASN A 91 6.02 8.62 -7.91
N TYR A 92 6.38 9.86 -7.65
CA TYR A 92 6.64 10.87 -8.66
C TYR A 92 7.56 10.39 -9.79
N GLN A 93 8.69 9.77 -9.46
CA GLN A 93 9.68 9.34 -10.46
C GLN A 93 9.17 8.20 -11.35
N SER A 94 8.38 7.28 -10.79
CA SER A 94 7.72 6.23 -11.58
C SER A 94 6.65 6.79 -12.51
N CYS A 95 5.91 7.81 -12.06
CA CYS A 95 4.93 8.52 -12.87
C CYS A 95 5.63 9.30 -14.00
N LEU A 96 6.73 9.98 -13.68
CA LEU A 96 7.48 10.78 -14.66
C LEU A 96 8.10 9.90 -15.75
N SER A 97 8.72 8.76 -15.38
CA SER A 97 9.31 7.83 -16.36
C SER A 97 8.27 7.26 -17.32
N SER A 98 7.03 7.06 -16.86
CA SER A 98 5.94 6.51 -17.66
C SER A 98 5.20 7.54 -18.51
N LEU A 99 5.41 8.83 -18.27
CA LEU A 99 4.62 9.89 -18.90
C LEU A 99 4.70 9.89 -20.44
N PRO A 100 5.85 9.66 -21.09
CA PRO A 100 5.91 9.54 -22.56
C PRO A 100 5.05 8.38 -23.09
N THR A 101 5.03 7.24 -22.41
CA THR A 101 4.20 6.08 -22.76
C THR A 101 2.71 6.39 -22.56
N VAL A 102 2.35 7.08 -21.49
CA VAL A 102 0.97 7.51 -21.24
C VAL A 102 0.50 8.47 -22.33
N ARG A 103 1.31 9.46 -22.72
CA ARG A 103 1.03 10.35 -23.87
C ARG A 103 0.78 9.57 -25.15
N ALA A 104 1.65 8.60 -25.44
CA ALA A 104 1.49 7.74 -26.62
C ALA A 104 0.17 6.97 -26.61
N CYS A 105 -0.27 6.47 -25.45
CA CYS A 105 -1.57 5.80 -25.32
C CYS A 105 -2.75 6.74 -25.62
N PHE A 106 -2.70 7.99 -25.18
CA PHE A 106 -3.71 8.99 -25.52
C PHE A 106 -3.69 9.33 -27.00
N ASP A 107 -2.51 9.54 -27.60
CA ASP A 107 -2.35 9.91 -29.01
C ASP A 107 -2.81 8.79 -29.97
N LEU A 108 -2.78 7.54 -29.49
CA LEU A 108 -3.27 6.36 -30.23
C LEU A 108 -4.75 6.03 -29.93
N GLY A 109 -5.44 6.81 -29.11
CA GLY A 109 -6.84 6.56 -28.75
C GLY A 109 -7.07 5.31 -27.90
N LEU A 110 -6.03 4.82 -27.18
CA LEU A 110 -6.16 3.69 -26.26
C LEU A 110 -6.83 4.06 -24.94
N VAL A 111 -6.81 5.35 -24.59
CA VAL A 111 -7.45 5.88 -23.38
C VAL A 111 -8.77 6.53 -23.79
N PRO A 112 -9.92 5.96 -23.45
CA PRO A 112 -11.21 6.48 -23.87
C PRO A 112 -11.45 7.87 -23.30
N ASP A 113 -12.10 8.73 -24.08
CA ASP A 113 -12.66 9.99 -23.59
C ASP A 113 -13.82 9.72 -22.63
N ALA A 114 -14.02 10.63 -21.70
CA ALA A 114 -14.94 10.44 -20.56
C ALA A 114 -16.43 10.26 -20.91
N GLY A 115 -16.82 10.42 -22.17
CA GLY A 115 -18.20 10.32 -22.64
C GLY A 115 -18.58 9.00 -23.31
N ASP A 116 -17.59 8.19 -23.73
CA ASP A 116 -17.79 7.02 -24.59
C ASP A 116 -17.78 5.68 -23.82
N ARG A 117 -18.48 5.61 -22.71
CA ARG A 117 -18.72 4.33 -22.05
C ARG A 117 -20.07 3.73 -22.41
N SER A 118 -20.26 3.34 -23.62
CA SER A 118 -21.04 2.14 -23.86
C SER A 118 -20.11 0.96 -23.59
N GLU A 119 -20.21 0.31 -22.43
CA GLU A 119 -19.75 -1.08 -22.33
C GLU A 119 -20.62 -1.84 -23.33
N ASP A 120 -20.11 -2.02 -24.52
CA ASP A 120 -20.72 -2.98 -25.42
C ASP A 120 -20.49 -4.35 -24.79
N ALA A 121 -21.56 -4.85 -24.15
CA ALA A 121 -21.55 -6.15 -23.48
C ALA A 121 -21.19 -7.30 -24.45
N GLU A 122 -21.30 -7.08 -25.76
CA GLU A 122 -20.95 -8.05 -26.79
C GLU A 122 -19.47 -8.00 -27.15
N SER A 123 -18.82 -6.84 -27.20
CA SER A 123 -17.39 -6.72 -27.53
C SER A 123 -16.47 -6.81 -26.30
N GLY A 124 -17.02 -6.58 -25.11
CA GLY A 124 -16.24 -6.55 -23.85
C GLY A 124 -15.21 -5.43 -23.78
N GLY A 125 -15.30 -4.43 -24.68
CA GLY A 125 -14.34 -3.36 -24.85
C GLY A 125 -15.00 -1.97 -24.89
N PHE A 126 -14.17 -0.93 -24.98
CA PHE A 126 -14.65 0.44 -25.20
C PHE A 126 -14.87 0.64 -26.71
N ASP A 127 -16.07 1.08 -27.09
CA ASP A 127 -16.37 1.42 -28.47
C ASP A 127 -15.37 2.44 -29.02
N GLY A 128 -14.83 2.14 -30.22
CA GLY A 128 -13.93 3.02 -30.94
C GLY A 128 -12.44 2.95 -30.55
N ALA A 129 -12.04 2.32 -29.44
CA ALA A 129 -10.64 2.18 -29.12
C ALA A 129 -9.97 1.09 -30.00
N PRO A 130 -8.74 1.31 -30.50
CA PRO A 130 -8.05 0.34 -31.37
C PRO A 130 -7.63 -0.95 -30.65
N ALA A 131 -7.52 -0.91 -29.32
CA ALA A 131 -7.20 -2.05 -28.45
C ALA A 131 -7.70 -1.80 -27.04
N GLU A 132 -7.73 -2.85 -26.22
CA GLU A 132 -7.99 -2.74 -24.78
C GLU A 132 -6.72 -2.33 -24.04
N LEU A 133 -6.82 -1.39 -23.11
CA LEU A 133 -5.71 -0.94 -22.27
C LEU A 133 -5.85 -1.46 -20.85
N VAL A 134 -4.83 -2.16 -20.35
CA VAL A 134 -4.66 -2.56 -18.97
C VAL A 134 -3.42 -1.87 -18.39
N VAL A 135 -3.54 -1.25 -17.24
CA VAL A 135 -2.42 -0.59 -16.57
C VAL A 135 -1.94 -1.48 -15.42
N GLY A 136 -0.89 -2.25 -15.64
CA GLY A 136 -0.28 -3.13 -14.65
C GLY A 136 0.38 -2.35 -13.52
N ARG A 137 1.13 -1.31 -13.87
CA ARG A 137 1.74 -0.38 -12.90
C ARG A 137 0.71 0.58 -12.32
N GLY A 138 -0.19 0.09 -11.48
CA GLY A 138 -1.30 0.91 -10.97
C GLY A 138 -0.91 2.25 -10.35
N HIS A 139 0.29 2.34 -9.79
CA HIS A 139 0.85 3.55 -9.16
C HIS A 139 1.25 4.67 -10.14
N ILE A 140 1.11 4.48 -11.46
CA ILE A 140 1.31 5.54 -12.46
C ILE A 140 -0.01 6.28 -12.80
N ALA A 141 -1.11 6.00 -12.11
CA ALA A 141 -2.38 6.71 -12.32
C ALA A 141 -2.26 8.24 -12.35
N PRO A 142 -1.41 8.89 -11.51
CA PRO A 142 -1.22 10.34 -11.57
C PRO A 142 -0.76 10.87 -12.94
N SER A 143 -0.02 10.08 -13.73
CA SER A 143 0.40 10.48 -15.08
C SER A 143 -0.79 10.60 -16.03
N PHE A 144 -1.78 9.71 -15.90
CA PHE A 144 -3.02 9.77 -16.66
C PHE A 144 -3.88 10.98 -16.25
N TYR A 145 -3.96 11.29 -14.96
CA TYR A 145 -4.70 12.48 -14.50
C TYR A 145 -4.06 13.77 -15.01
N ALA A 146 -2.73 13.86 -14.94
CA ALA A 146 -1.99 15.00 -15.45
C ALA A 146 -2.20 15.20 -16.96
N GLU A 147 -2.15 14.12 -17.74
CA GLU A 147 -2.38 14.16 -19.18
C GLU A 147 -3.83 14.53 -19.51
N ARG A 148 -4.82 13.98 -18.80
CA ARG A 148 -6.23 14.35 -18.94
C ARG A 148 -6.49 15.83 -18.63
N TYR A 149 -5.81 16.38 -17.60
CA TYR A 149 -5.93 17.79 -17.27
C TYR A 149 -5.43 18.67 -18.42
N VAL A 150 -4.23 18.39 -18.95
CA VAL A 150 -3.68 19.15 -20.07
C VAL A 150 -4.57 19.06 -21.32
N ARG A 151 -5.21 17.92 -21.56
CA ARG A 151 -6.17 17.69 -22.66
C ARG A 151 -7.56 18.29 -22.39
N GLY A 152 -7.80 18.88 -21.24
CA GLY A 152 -9.08 19.53 -20.91
C GLY A 152 -10.22 18.59 -20.53
N THR A 153 -9.91 17.35 -20.17
CA THR A 153 -10.90 16.32 -19.77
C THR A 153 -10.89 15.98 -18.28
N PHE A 154 -10.10 16.70 -17.49
CA PHE A 154 -10.04 16.54 -16.03
C PHE A 154 -9.83 17.91 -15.35
N PRO A 155 -10.57 18.25 -14.28
CA PRO A 155 -10.45 19.54 -13.59
C PRO A 155 -9.25 19.55 -12.63
N PHE A 156 -8.83 20.74 -12.19
CA PHE A 156 -7.69 20.92 -11.28
C PHE A 156 -8.01 20.57 -9.83
N ALA A 157 -9.23 20.87 -9.36
CA ALA A 157 -9.61 20.65 -7.97
C ALA A 157 -9.36 19.21 -7.47
N PRO A 158 -9.76 18.13 -8.17
CA PRO A 158 -9.41 16.76 -7.77
C PRO A 158 -7.91 16.51 -7.72
N LEU A 159 -7.11 17.11 -8.61
CA LEU A 159 -5.65 16.92 -8.63
C LEU A 159 -4.99 17.39 -7.34
N THR A 160 -5.55 18.42 -6.70
CA THR A 160 -5.05 18.95 -5.42
C THR A 160 -5.28 18.02 -4.24
N THR A 161 -6.09 16.98 -4.43
CA THR A 161 -6.49 16.01 -3.39
C THR A 161 -5.74 14.68 -3.45
N LEU A 162 -4.73 14.57 -4.32
CA LEU A 162 -3.94 13.34 -4.46
C LEU A 162 -3.41 12.87 -3.09
N HIS A 163 -3.65 11.61 -2.73
CA HIS A 163 -3.29 11.01 -1.44
C HIS A 163 -3.85 11.75 -0.19
N ARG A 164 -4.89 12.58 -0.36
CA ARG A 164 -5.49 13.40 0.71
C ARG A 164 -6.98 13.13 0.89
N ASP A 165 -7.38 11.86 0.78
CA ASP A 165 -8.76 11.42 0.92
C ASP A 165 -9.69 11.90 -0.22
N GLY A 166 -9.11 12.12 -1.39
CA GLY A 166 -9.83 12.46 -2.61
C GLY A 166 -9.38 11.57 -3.76
N LEU A 167 -8.43 12.06 -4.55
CA LEU A 167 -7.90 11.33 -5.70
C LEU A 167 -6.89 10.27 -5.26
N THR A 168 -7.06 9.04 -5.79
CA THR A 168 -6.14 7.93 -5.50
C THR A 168 -4.87 8.02 -6.34
N GLY A 169 -3.74 7.63 -5.78
CA GLY A 169 -2.47 7.50 -6.51
C GLY A 169 -2.34 6.18 -7.29
N VAL A 170 -3.38 5.34 -7.27
CA VAL A 170 -3.45 4.07 -7.99
C VAL A 170 -4.66 4.04 -8.91
N VAL A 171 -4.60 3.19 -9.93
CA VAL A 171 -5.71 3.03 -10.89
C VAL A 171 -7.02 2.67 -10.20
N HIS A 172 -8.11 3.27 -10.67
CA HIS A 172 -9.46 2.98 -10.21
C HIS A 172 -10.46 3.16 -11.34
N ARG A 173 -11.52 2.31 -11.36
CA ARG A 173 -12.55 2.33 -12.42
C ARG A 173 -13.24 3.69 -12.56
N ASP A 174 -13.49 4.37 -11.46
CA ASP A 174 -14.11 5.71 -11.46
C ASP A 174 -13.34 6.72 -12.30
N TRP A 175 -12.02 6.54 -12.45
CA TRP A 175 -11.12 7.45 -13.16
C TRP A 175 -10.78 6.98 -14.58
N GLY A 176 -11.56 6.05 -15.13
CA GLY A 176 -11.44 5.62 -16.51
C GLY A 176 -10.47 4.47 -16.74
N PHE A 177 -10.03 3.80 -15.70
CA PHE A 177 -9.25 2.57 -15.83
C PHE A 177 -10.16 1.35 -15.90
N ARG A 178 -9.71 0.33 -16.64
CA ARG A 178 -10.42 -0.95 -16.71
C ARG A 178 -10.23 -1.77 -15.44
N ASN A 179 -9.04 -1.74 -14.91
CA ASN A 179 -8.66 -2.48 -13.73
C ASN A 179 -8.60 -1.60 -12.49
N THR A 180 -8.78 -2.23 -11.34
CA THR A 180 -8.50 -1.67 -10.03
C THR A 180 -7.39 -2.52 -9.43
N MET A 181 -6.17 -1.98 -9.37
CA MET A 181 -5.05 -2.63 -8.74
C MET A 181 -4.68 -1.86 -7.48
N ARG A 182 -4.71 -2.52 -6.33
CA ARG A 182 -4.44 -1.86 -5.05
C ARG A 182 -3.13 -2.28 -4.40
N TYR A 183 -2.72 -3.57 -4.54
CA TYR A 183 -1.83 -4.16 -3.56
C TYR A 183 -0.63 -4.90 -4.15
N SER A 184 -0.73 -5.56 -5.30
CA SER A 184 0.33 -6.39 -5.84
C SER A 184 0.67 -6.02 -7.27
N LEU A 185 1.95 -6.01 -7.60
CA LEU A 185 2.44 -5.96 -8.98
C LEU A 185 2.21 -7.33 -9.66
N GLY A 186 2.26 -7.38 -10.99
CA GLY A 186 2.00 -8.60 -11.76
C GLY A 186 0.52 -8.91 -11.98
N VAL A 187 -0.37 -8.52 -11.07
CA VAL A 187 -1.83 -8.72 -11.19
C VAL A 187 -2.42 -8.05 -12.43
N GLY A 188 -1.87 -6.91 -12.84
CA GLY A 188 -2.29 -6.25 -14.08
C GLY A 188 -1.91 -7.06 -15.33
N VAL A 189 -0.76 -7.72 -15.33
CA VAL A 189 -0.37 -8.65 -16.41
C VAL A 189 -1.33 -9.84 -16.45
N ALA A 190 -1.69 -10.40 -15.29
CA ALA A 190 -2.67 -11.48 -15.20
C ALA A 190 -4.05 -11.06 -15.75
N GLN A 191 -4.50 -9.85 -15.43
CA GLN A 191 -5.74 -9.30 -15.98
C GLN A 191 -5.68 -9.13 -17.50
N ALA A 192 -4.54 -8.66 -18.03
CA ALA A 192 -4.35 -8.50 -19.48
C ALA A 192 -4.36 -9.85 -20.20
N VAL A 193 -3.69 -10.87 -19.64
CA VAL A 193 -3.70 -12.24 -20.17
C VAL A 193 -5.10 -12.83 -20.14
N SER A 194 -5.83 -12.67 -19.02
CA SER A 194 -7.22 -13.12 -18.90
C SER A 194 -8.12 -12.49 -19.96
N LEU A 195 -7.98 -11.18 -20.17
CA LEU A 195 -8.75 -10.46 -21.18
C LEU A 195 -8.39 -10.91 -22.62
N ALA A 196 -7.09 -11.04 -22.91
CA ALA A 196 -6.63 -11.51 -24.22
C ALA A 196 -7.14 -12.93 -24.52
N TRP A 197 -7.11 -13.80 -23.52
CA TRP A 197 -7.64 -15.16 -23.60
C TRP A 197 -9.16 -15.17 -23.83
N ASP A 198 -9.94 -14.36 -23.10
CA ASP A 198 -11.40 -14.30 -23.27
C ASP A 198 -11.80 -13.77 -24.64
N LEU A 199 -11.16 -12.69 -25.10
CA LEU A 199 -11.40 -12.14 -26.44
C LEU A 199 -11.16 -13.22 -27.52
N ARG A 200 -10.04 -13.92 -27.43
CA ARG A 200 -9.72 -15.00 -28.37
C ARG A 200 -10.70 -16.16 -28.28
N ARG A 201 -11.08 -16.60 -27.07
CA ARG A 201 -12.08 -17.66 -26.86
C ARG A 201 -13.44 -17.31 -27.49
N ARG A 202 -13.77 -16.02 -27.55
CA ARG A 202 -14.98 -15.49 -28.19
C ARG A 202 -14.82 -15.26 -29.70
N GLY A 203 -13.66 -15.58 -30.27
CA GLY A 203 -13.38 -15.36 -31.70
C GLY A 203 -13.12 -13.89 -32.06
N LEU A 204 -12.84 -13.03 -31.09
CA LEU A 204 -12.56 -11.62 -31.30
C LEU A 204 -11.07 -11.39 -31.52
N THR A 205 -10.72 -10.61 -32.55
CA THR A 205 -9.31 -10.32 -32.93
C THR A 205 -8.73 -9.11 -32.27
N ARG A 206 -9.47 -8.49 -31.33
CA ARG A 206 -9.06 -7.27 -30.61
C ARG A 206 -7.81 -7.52 -29.78
N LYS A 207 -6.86 -6.60 -29.83
CA LYS A 207 -5.62 -6.67 -29.05
C LYS A 207 -5.80 -6.11 -27.64
N VAL A 208 -4.96 -6.58 -26.74
CA VAL A 208 -4.84 -6.11 -25.37
C VAL A 208 -3.44 -5.55 -25.16
N VAL A 209 -3.36 -4.28 -24.77
CA VAL A 209 -2.11 -3.60 -24.41
C VAL A 209 -2.02 -3.53 -22.91
N CYS A 210 -0.93 -4.03 -22.33
CA CYS A 210 -0.66 -3.95 -20.90
C CYS A 210 0.57 -3.08 -20.63
N LEU A 211 0.42 -2.02 -19.84
CA LEU A 211 1.55 -1.22 -19.37
C LEU A 211 2.14 -1.87 -18.13
N ALA A 212 3.33 -2.42 -18.25
CA ALA A 212 4.07 -3.08 -17.17
C ALA A 212 5.37 -2.33 -16.83
N GLY A 213 6.00 -2.65 -15.74
CA GLY A 213 7.34 -2.21 -15.37
C GLY A 213 8.31 -3.37 -15.33
N ASP A 214 9.60 -3.12 -15.53
CA ASP A 214 10.62 -4.16 -15.47
C ASP A 214 10.70 -4.82 -14.09
N GLY A 215 10.49 -4.09 -12.99
CA GLY A 215 10.34 -4.69 -11.65
C GLY A 215 9.15 -5.64 -11.57
N GLU A 216 7.99 -5.25 -12.13
CA GLU A 216 6.77 -6.08 -12.15
C GLU A 216 6.98 -7.41 -12.90
N LEU A 217 7.88 -7.43 -13.89
CA LEU A 217 8.19 -8.65 -14.64
C LEU A 217 9.00 -9.68 -13.83
N HIS A 218 9.48 -9.33 -12.66
CA HIS A 218 10.12 -10.27 -11.71
C HIS A 218 9.11 -11.01 -10.83
N GLU A 219 7.86 -10.55 -10.77
CA GLU A 219 6.80 -11.22 -10.02
C GLU A 219 6.54 -12.64 -10.54
N GLY A 220 6.37 -13.60 -9.61
CA GLY A 220 6.09 -14.99 -9.96
C GLY A 220 4.85 -15.15 -10.84
N VAL A 221 3.77 -14.41 -10.53
CA VAL A 221 2.52 -14.42 -11.31
C VAL A 221 2.75 -13.94 -12.75
N THR A 222 3.68 -13.03 -12.99
CA THR A 222 4.00 -12.57 -14.36
C THR A 222 4.66 -13.69 -15.17
N PHE A 223 5.55 -14.47 -14.55
CA PHE A 223 6.12 -15.65 -15.21
C PHE A 223 5.05 -16.68 -15.58
N GLU A 224 4.13 -16.99 -14.65
CA GLU A 224 3.00 -17.89 -14.91
C GLU A 224 2.14 -17.39 -16.07
N CYS A 225 1.86 -16.09 -16.13
CA CYS A 225 1.10 -15.43 -17.17
C CYS A 225 1.77 -15.53 -18.54
N LEU A 226 3.09 -15.25 -18.62
CA LEU A 226 3.84 -15.31 -19.87
C LEU A 226 3.92 -16.75 -20.40
N ARG A 227 4.18 -17.72 -19.52
CA ARG A 227 4.16 -19.14 -19.87
C ARG A 227 2.78 -19.56 -20.41
N PHE A 228 1.70 -19.21 -19.70
CA PHE A 228 0.34 -19.52 -20.16
C PHE A 228 0.02 -18.84 -21.49
N ALA A 229 0.40 -17.58 -21.68
CA ALA A 229 0.18 -16.85 -22.93
C ALA A 229 0.84 -17.58 -24.12
N GLN A 230 2.07 -18.09 -23.94
CA GLN A 230 2.78 -18.88 -24.94
C GLN A 230 2.07 -20.21 -25.21
N GLU A 231 1.74 -20.98 -24.16
CA GLU A 231 1.09 -22.30 -24.28
C GLU A 231 -0.30 -22.19 -24.92
N ALA A 232 -1.07 -21.15 -24.57
CA ALA A 232 -2.37 -20.88 -25.17
C ALA A 232 -2.29 -20.21 -26.54
N GLY A 233 -1.09 -19.84 -27.00
CA GLY A 233 -0.86 -19.17 -28.28
C GLY A 233 -1.56 -17.81 -28.36
N LEU A 234 -1.54 -16.99 -27.28
CA LEU A 234 -2.18 -15.68 -27.27
C LEU A 234 -1.40 -14.71 -28.17
N ASP A 235 -1.92 -14.48 -29.34
CA ASP A 235 -1.34 -13.60 -30.36
C ASP A 235 -1.93 -12.18 -30.35
N ASN A 236 -2.78 -11.88 -29.39
CA ASN A 236 -3.44 -10.59 -29.23
C ASN A 236 -2.97 -9.82 -27.97
N LEU A 237 -1.92 -10.27 -27.29
CA LEU A 237 -1.34 -9.61 -26.11
C LEU A 237 -0.11 -8.78 -26.49
N ILE A 238 -0.08 -7.52 -26.10
CA ILE A 238 1.07 -6.61 -26.23
C ILE A 238 1.46 -6.10 -24.86
N LEU A 239 2.70 -6.37 -24.42
CA LEU A 239 3.28 -5.75 -23.24
C LEU A 239 4.06 -4.49 -23.62
N VAL A 240 3.79 -3.38 -22.97
CA VAL A 240 4.60 -2.15 -23.06
C VAL A 240 5.31 -1.98 -21.73
N VAL A 241 6.61 -2.16 -21.74
CA VAL A 241 7.44 -2.24 -20.54
C VAL A 241 8.20 -0.94 -20.33
N ASP A 242 7.97 -0.28 -19.20
CA ASP A 242 8.84 0.83 -18.75
C ASP A 242 10.14 0.22 -18.23
N SER A 243 11.15 0.16 -19.11
CA SER A 243 12.44 -0.47 -18.85
C SER A 243 13.44 0.58 -18.37
N ASN A 244 13.57 0.71 -17.06
CA ASN A 244 14.46 1.68 -16.41
C ASN A 244 15.54 1.00 -15.53
N GLY A 245 15.58 -0.31 -15.46
CA GLY A 245 16.53 -1.10 -14.69
C GLY A 245 16.32 -1.01 -13.17
N LYS A 246 15.13 -0.59 -12.73
CA LYS A 246 14.86 -0.41 -11.30
C LYS A 246 13.47 -0.90 -10.91
N GLY A 247 13.41 -1.56 -9.78
CA GLY A 247 12.25 -1.60 -8.92
C GLY A 247 12.21 -0.35 -8.03
N ILE A 248 12.21 -0.55 -6.72
CA ILE A 248 12.60 0.47 -5.74
C ILE A 248 14.13 0.63 -5.79
N GLU A 249 14.83 -0.48 -5.85
CA GLU A 249 16.29 -0.59 -6.00
C GLU A 249 16.68 -0.90 -7.45
N PRO A 250 17.98 -0.77 -7.81
CA PRO A 250 18.47 -1.24 -9.09
C PRO A 250 18.29 -2.75 -9.25
N LEU A 251 17.77 -3.18 -10.38
CA LEU A 251 17.66 -4.59 -10.73
C LEU A 251 19.04 -5.13 -11.13
N ARG A 252 19.39 -6.34 -10.68
CA ARG A 252 20.63 -7.02 -11.09
C ARG A 252 20.62 -7.42 -12.56
N ALA A 253 19.47 -7.88 -13.02
CA ALA A 253 19.24 -8.30 -14.38
C ALA A 253 17.83 -7.87 -14.83
N PRO A 254 17.68 -6.74 -15.51
CA PRO A 254 16.41 -6.37 -16.14
C PRO A 254 15.97 -7.45 -17.11
N VAL A 255 14.66 -7.63 -17.26
CA VAL A 255 14.10 -8.59 -18.23
C VAL A 255 14.49 -8.17 -19.64
N SER A 256 15.10 -9.08 -20.39
CA SER A 256 15.64 -8.80 -21.72
C SER A 256 14.58 -8.93 -22.83
N ARG A 257 14.89 -8.32 -23.97
CA ARG A 257 14.10 -8.48 -25.19
C ARG A 257 14.00 -9.95 -25.60
N GLU A 258 15.07 -10.73 -25.49
CA GLU A 258 15.13 -12.16 -25.83
C GLU A 258 14.17 -12.97 -24.95
N TYR A 259 14.14 -12.68 -23.64
CA TYR A 259 13.22 -13.31 -22.70
C TYR A 259 11.76 -13.07 -23.11
N LEU A 260 11.39 -11.82 -23.37
CA LEU A 260 10.01 -11.49 -23.77
C LEU A 260 9.66 -12.02 -25.16
N SER A 261 10.62 -12.04 -26.11
CA SER A 261 10.42 -12.63 -27.42
C SER A 261 10.14 -14.13 -27.35
N HIS A 262 10.74 -14.83 -26.38
CA HIS A 262 10.50 -16.26 -26.17
C HIS A 262 9.02 -16.56 -25.88
N TYR A 263 8.39 -15.74 -25.05
CA TYR A 263 6.99 -15.96 -24.65
C TYR A 263 5.96 -15.33 -25.60
N LEU A 264 6.28 -14.18 -26.18
CA LEU A 264 5.32 -13.36 -26.93
C LEU A 264 5.61 -13.32 -28.44
N GLY A 265 6.60 -14.11 -28.90
CA GLY A 265 6.98 -14.26 -30.32
C GLY A 265 7.83 -13.11 -30.84
N ARG A 266 7.70 -11.88 -30.35
CA ARG A 266 8.54 -10.75 -30.76
C ARG A 266 8.67 -9.73 -29.62
N ALA A 267 9.81 -9.03 -29.60
CA ALA A 267 10.02 -7.89 -28.75
C ALA A 267 10.90 -6.84 -29.42
N ARG A 268 10.73 -5.57 -29.07
CA ARG A 268 11.44 -4.43 -29.66
C ARG A 268 11.78 -3.40 -28.59
N ASP A 269 12.96 -2.82 -28.69
CA ASP A 269 13.40 -1.69 -27.87
C ASP A 269 13.06 -0.37 -28.56
N VAL A 270 12.66 0.63 -27.78
CA VAL A 270 12.44 2.01 -28.23
C VAL A 270 12.96 3.01 -27.19
N ASP A 271 13.26 4.22 -27.64
CA ASP A 271 13.53 5.34 -26.73
C ASP A 271 12.25 5.71 -25.95
N GLY A 272 12.17 5.28 -24.70
CA GLY A 272 11.03 5.51 -23.82
C GLY A 272 10.92 6.95 -23.31
N GLN A 273 11.94 7.78 -23.51
CA GLN A 273 11.91 9.23 -23.20
C GLN A 273 11.21 10.04 -24.30
N ASN A 274 11.00 9.43 -25.47
CA ASN A 274 10.39 10.05 -26.62
C ASN A 274 9.00 9.47 -26.90
N SER A 275 7.95 10.21 -26.57
CA SER A 275 6.55 9.77 -26.74
C SER A 275 6.21 9.43 -28.20
N GLN A 276 6.81 10.11 -29.18
CA GLN A 276 6.60 9.82 -30.61
C GLN A 276 7.23 8.48 -31.00
N ALA A 277 8.42 8.15 -30.47
CA ALA A 277 9.06 6.86 -30.71
C ALA A 277 8.22 5.72 -30.09
N VAL A 278 7.71 5.92 -28.87
CA VAL A 278 6.81 4.97 -28.20
C VAL A 278 5.52 4.81 -29.01
N ALA A 279 4.88 5.90 -29.43
CA ALA A 279 3.65 5.87 -30.21
C ALA A 279 3.84 5.14 -31.57
N THR A 280 4.97 5.38 -32.24
CA THR A 280 5.30 4.67 -33.48
C THR A 280 5.51 3.18 -33.23
N GLY A 281 6.32 2.82 -32.23
CA GLY A 281 6.57 1.42 -31.88
C GLY A 281 5.30 0.67 -31.49
N LEU A 282 4.43 1.33 -30.71
CA LEU A 282 3.16 0.73 -30.28
C LEU A 282 2.16 0.60 -31.45
N ARG A 283 2.09 1.59 -32.34
CA ARG A 283 1.29 1.50 -33.58
C ARG A 283 1.73 0.32 -34.44
N ASP A 284 3.05 0.16 -34.67
CA ASP A 284 3.60 -0.97 -35.42
C ASP A 284 3.20 -2.32 -34.78
N MET A 285 3.14 -2.39 -33.44
CA MET A 285 2.69 -3.58 -32.72
C MET A 285 1.18 -3.82 -32.86
N LEU A 286 0.39 -2.75 -32.89
CA LEU A 286 -1.07 -2.84 -33.05
C LEU A 286 -1.45 -3.28 -34.48
N GLU A 287 -0.78 -2.77 -35.48
CA GLU A 287 -1.08 -3.05 -36.90
C GLU A 287 -0.52 -4.40 -37.38
N ALA A 288 0.61 -4.81 -36.85
CA ALA A 288 1.24 -6.07 -37.27
C ALA A 288 0.48 -7.30 -36.71
N PRO A 289 0.46 -8.44 -37.43
CA PRO A 289 -0.12 -9.67 -36.90
C PRO A 289 0.62 -10.15 -35.64
N GLY A 290 -0.09 -10.80 -34.75
CA GLY A 290 0.46 -11.37 -33.53
C GLY A 290 0.62 -10.38 -32.37
N GLY A 291 0.97 -10.92 -31.20
CA GLY A 291 1.29 -10.19 -29.98
C GLY A 291 2.75 -9.69 -29.97
N GLY A 292 3.23 -9.29 -28.80
CA GLY A 292 4.61 -8.89 -28.63
C GLY A 292 4.90 -8.06 -27.40
N ALA A 293 6.15 -7.57 -27.30
CA ALA A 293 6.57 -6.66 -26.26
C ALA A 293 7.28 -5.43 -26.83
N LEU A 294 7.02 -4.26 -26.25
CA LEU A 294 7.71 -3.01 -26.52
C LEU A 294 8.44 -2.58 -25.26
N LEU A 295 9.77 -2.65 -25.26
CA LEU A 295 10.60 -2.21 -24.14
C LEU A 295 10.94 -0.73 -24.35
N CYS A 296 10.37 0.11 -23.50
CA CYS A 296 10.58 1.55 -23.51
C CYS A 296 11.75 1.87 -22.58
N ALA A 297 12.93 2.14 -23.14
CA ALA A 297 14.11 2.51 -22.38
C ALA A 297 13.88 3.88 -21.72
N THR A 298 13.69 3.92 -20.41
CA THR A 298 13.39 5.13 -19.64
C THR A 298 14.44 5.38 -18.56
N ARG A 299 14.34 6.51 -17.88
CA ARG A 299 15.20 6.88 -16.74
C ARG A 299 14.36 7.15 -15.52
N LYS A 300 14.79 6.60 -14.39
CA LYS A 300 14.16 6.79 -13.09
C LYS A 300 15.22 7.13 -12.06
N GLU A 301 15.25 8.37 -11.60
CA GLU A 301 16.29 8.89 -10.69
C GLU A 301 15.95 8.72 -9.20
N GLY A 302 14.86 8.18 -8.87
CA GLY A 302 14.40 7.94 -7.51
C GLY A 302 13.14 7.13 -7.54
N HIS A 303 12.47 7.02 -6.39
CA HIS A 303 11.20 6.31 -6.32
C HIS A 303 10.07 7.23 -5.89
N SER A 304 10.17 7.80 -4.71
CA SER A 304 9.12 8.62 -4.11
C SER A 304 9.40 10.11 -4.27
N PHE A 305 8.33 10.90 -4.25
CA PHE A 305 8.46 12.34 -4.16
C PHE A 305 9.15 12.74 -2.84
N LYS A 306 10.18 13.55 -2.96
CA LYS A 306 10.85 14.18 -1.83
C LYS A 306 10.62 15.69 -1.97
N PRO A 307 9.87 16.32 -1.05
CA PRO A 307 9.75 17.77 -1.06
C PRO A 307 11.15 18.40 -0.90
N PRO A 308 11.37 19.60 -1.44
CA PRO A 308 12.60 20.34 -1.22
C PRO A 308 12.91 20.38 0.27
N ALA A 309 14.16 20.10 0.63
CA ALA A 309 14.59 20.18 2.02
C ALA A 309 14.50 21.65 2.48
N ASP A 310 13.75 21.90 3.54
CA ASP A 310 13.82 23.18 4.25
C ASP A 310 15.10 23.15 5.11
N PRO A 311 16.09 24.00 4.84
CA PRO A 311 17.32 24.02 5.62
C PRO A 311 17.10 24.35 7.11
N ALA A 312 15.98 24.98 7.44
CA ALA A 312 15.61 25.35 8.81
C ALA A 312 14.79 24.25 9.52
N ALA A 313 14.28 23.28 8.78
CA ALA A 313 13.52 22.19 9.39
C ALA A 313 14.47 21.17 10.06
N PRO A 314 14.12 20.65 11.24
CA PRO A 314 14.86 19.53 11.82
C PRO A 314 14.80 18.34 10.85
N PRO A 315 15.87 17.51 10.79
CA PRO A 315 15.87 16.34 9.92
C PRO A 315 14.63 15.48 10.22
N PRO A 316 13.94 14.99 9.17
CA PRO A 316 12.76 14.16 9.38
C PRO A 316 13.16 12.91 10.19
N ARG A 317 12.42 12.60 11.24
CA ARG A 317 12.60 11.34 11.98
C ARG A 317 12.48 10.18 10.99
N ALA A 318 13.38 9.20 11.11
CA ALA A 318 13.23 7.93 10.40
C ALA A 318 11.94 7.23 10.88
N SER A 319 11.31 6.41 10.05
CA SER A 319 10.26 5.52 10.52
C SER A 319 10.89 4.43 11.39
N PHE A 320 10.10 3.83 12.29
CA PHE A 320 10.62 2.75 13.13
C PHE A 320 11.09 1.56 12.28
N ALA A 321 10.38 1.25 11.19
CA ALA A 321 10.79 0.20 10.25
C ALA A 321 12.22 0.42 9.71
N THR A 322 12.63 1.66 9.42
CA THR A 322 13.99 1.96 8.91
C THR A 322 15.10 1.77 9.93
N THR A 323 14.79 1.53 11.20
CA THR A 323 15.78 1.20 12.23
C THR A 323 16.16 -0.28 12.22
N SER A 324 15.40 -1.15 11.54
CA SER A 324 15.60 -2.61 11.56
C SER A 324 17.02 -3.03 11.19
N GLY A 325 17.60 -2.43 10.14
CA GLY A 325 18.97 -2.78 9.73
C GLY A 325 19.99 -2.54 10.83
N ARG A 326 19.92 -1.40 11.52
CA ARG A 326 20.80 -1.10 12.67
C ARG A 326 20.55 -2.07 13.83
N LEU A 327 19.29 -2.34 14.17
CA LEU A 327 18.94 -3.26 15.25
C LEU A 327 19.40 -4.70 14.96
N LEU A 328 19.37 -5.13 13.69
CA LEU A 328 19.94 -6.41 13.28
C LEU A 328 21.48 -6.43 13.38
N ALA A 329 22.14 -5.32 13.04
CA ALA A 329 23.60 -5.21 13.20
C ALA A 329 24.01 -5.28 14.67
N ASP A 330 23.34 -4.54 15.56
CA ASP A 330 23.55 -4.57 17.01
C ASP A 330 23.32 -6.00 17.56
N PHE A 331 22.24 -6.66 17.14
CA PHE A 331 21.94 -8.05 17.51
C PHE A 331 23.03 -9.04 17.04
N GLN A 332 23.53 -8.89 15.81
CA GLN A 332 24.62 -9.72 15.28
C GLN A 332 25.92 -9.53 16.09
N GLU A 333 26.28 -8.29 16.40
CA GLU A 333 27.46 -7.96 17.18
C GLU A 333 27.38 -8.57 18.58
N GLU A 334 26.24 -8.45 19.25
CA GLU A 334 26.04 -8.93 20.63
C GLU A 334 25.98 -10.45 20.72
N THR A 335 25.36 -11.12 19.76
CA THR A 335 25.16 -12.57 19.79
C THR A 335 26.28 -13.37 19.11
N GLY A 336 27.06 -12.73 18.23
CA GLY A 336 28.04 -13.38 17.36
C GLY A 336 27.45 -14.37 16.35
N ARG A 337 26.11 -14.36 16.15
CA ARG A 337 25.43 -15.28 15.24
C ARG A 337 25.54 -14.79 13.80
N PRO A 338 25.83 -15.68 12.83
CA PRO A 338 25.76 -15.29 11.43
C PRO A 338 24.32 -14.95 11.02
N LEU A 339 24.15 -13.86 10.26
CA LEU A 339 22.89 -13.47 9.67
C LEU A 339 22.87 -13.76 8.17
N ALA A 340 21.72 -14.21 7.66
CA ALA A 340 21.43 -14.26 6.24
C ALA A 340 20.13 -13.46 6.02
N VAL A 341 20.25 -12.30 5.39
CA VAL A 341 19.16 -11.33 5.23
C VAL A 341 18.72 -11.29 3.77
N PHE A 342 17.44 -11.50 3.51
CA PHE A 342 16.82 -11.47 2.19
C PHE A 342 15.72 -10.42 2.13
N THR A 343 15.58 -9.76 1.00
CA THR A 343 14.50 -8.76 0.80
C THR A 343 13.97 -8.77 -0.63
N GLY A 344 12.67 -8.57 -0.76
CA GLY A 344 11.98 -8.36 -2.02
C GLY A 344 11.95 -6.88 -2.40
N ASP A 345 13.08 -6.31 -2.84
CA ASP A 345 13.21 -4.90 -3.28
C ASP A 345 12.87 -3.85 -2.20
N MET A 346 13.02 -4.19 -0.92
CA MET A 346 12.58 -3.37 0.21
C MET A 346 13.70 -2.98 1.19
N ALA A 347 14.98 -3.08 0.80
CA ALA A 347 16.12 -2.83 1.70
C ALA A 347 16.11 -1.41 2.30
N ALA A 348 15.75 -0.40 1.51
CA ALA A 348 15.67 0.97 1.98
C ALA A 348 14.58 1.17 3.05
N ARG A 349 13.47 0.40 2.97
CA ARG A 349 12.37 0.47 3.92
C ARG A 349 12.78 -0.01 5.31
N PHE A 350 13.62 -1.04 5.37
CA PHE A 350 14.10 -1.62 6.62
C PHE A 350 15.48 -1.09 7.02
N GLY A 351 16.03 -0.11 6.28
CA GLY A 351 17.35 0.46 6.55
C GLY A 351 18.49 -0.56 6.51
N LEU A 352 18.39 -1.57 5.63
CA LEU A 352 19.38 -2.64 5.55
C LEU A 352 20.70 -2.17 4.92
N ALA A 353 20.61 -1.29 3.92
CA ALA A 353 21.76 -0.81 3.17
C ALA A 353 22.75 -0.06 4.09
N GLY A 354 24.00 -0.53 4.10
CA GLY A 354 25.07 0.01 4.96
C GLY A 354 25.01 -0.40 6.43
N ALA A 355 23.98 -1.15 6.85
CA ALA A 355 23.84 -1.67 8.20
C ALA A 355 24.24 -3.15 8.29
N VAL A 356 23.64 -4.01 7.47
CA VAL A 356 23.94 -5.45 7.41
C VAL A 356 24.12 -5.89 5.96
N PRO A 357 24.89 -6.93 5.66
CA PRO A 357 24.87 -7.59 4.36
C PRO A 357 23.49 -8.16 4.08
N TYR A 358 22.95 -7.95 2.88
CA TYR A 358 21.66 -8.49 2.46
C TYR A 358 21.67 -8.91 1.00
N GLU A 359 20.75 -9.78 0.65
CA GLU A 359 20.48 -10.23 -0.70
C GLU A 359 19.13 -9.65 -1.16
N ASN A 360 19.14 -8.76 -2.16
CA ASN A 360 17.94 -8.31 -2.82
C ASN A 360 17.59 -9.26 -3.98
N VAL A 361 16.49 -9.98 -3.85
CA VAL A 361 16.04 -10.95 -4.86
C VAL A 361 15.11 -10.32 -5.91
N GLY A 362 14.85 -9.02 -5.83
CA GLY A 362 13.82 -8.34 -6.62
C GLY A 362 12.43 -8.64 -6.07
N LEU A 363 11.39 -8.39 -6.87
CA LEU A 363 10.01 -8.68 -6.50
C LEU A 363 9.74 -10.20 -6.58
N ALA A 364 10.27 -10.95 -5.64
CA ALA A 364 10.23 -12.40 -5.61
C ALA A 364 10.19 -12.91 -4.16
N GLU A 365 9.16 -12.55 -3.42
CA GLU A 365 9.01 -12.87 -2.00
C GLU A 365 9.02 -14.36 -1.72
N THR A 366 8.43 -15.14 -2.61
CA THR A 366 8.46 -16.61 -2.55
C THR A 366 9.88 -17.15 -2.59
N LEU A 367 10.76 -16.57 -3.43
CA LEU A 367 12.17 -16.93 -3.47
C LEU A 367 12.92 -16.50 -2.21
N SER A 368 12.64 -15.29 -1.68
CA SER A 368 13.24 -14.83 -0.41
C SER A 368 13.05 -15.83 0.72
N LEU A 369 11.85 -16.38 0.84
CA LEU A 369 11.52 -17.44 1.79
C LEU A 369 12.20 -18.78 1.43
N GLY A 370 12.15 -19.16 0.15
CA GLY A 370 12.77 -20.40 -0.35
C GLY A 370 14.28 -20.49 -0.08
N LEU A 371 14.99 -19.35 -0.16
CA LEU A 371 16.43 -19.30 0.12
C LEU A 371 16.77 -19.61 1.59
N THR A 372 15.82 -19.52 2.51
CA THR A 372 16.04 -19.87 3.91
C THR A 372 16.08 -21.37 4.17
N LEU A 373 15.48 -22.19 3.31
CA LEU A 373 15.21 -23.61 3.54
C LEU A 373 16.48 -24.48 3.68
N SER A 374 17.57 -24.08 3.05
CA SER A 374 18.81 -24.88 3.03
C SER A 374 19.99 -24.23 3.75
N LEU A 375 19.74 -23.17 4.52
CA LEU A 375 20.78 -22.51 5.30
C LEU A 375 21.05 -23.27 6.61
N PRO A 376 22.32 -23.21 7.13
CA PRO A 376 22.69 -23.87 8.37
C PRO A 376 21.80 -23.47 9.55
N ASP A 377 21.63 -24.40 10.51
CA ASP A 377 20.79 -24.19 11.69
C ASP A 377 21.34 -23.11 12.65
N ASP A 378 22.65 -22.85 12.63
CA ASP A 378 23.29 -21.82 13.46
C ASP A 378 23.12 -20.38 12.88
N THR A 379 22.71 -20.26 11.63
CA THR A 379 22.47 -18.99 10.96
C THR A 379 21.08 -18.47 11.29
N VAL A 380 20.98 -17.21 11.66
CA VAL A 380 19.69 -16.51 11.78
C VAL A 380 19.25 -16.04 10.40
N LYS A 381 18.11 -16.55 9.94
CA LYS A 381 17.53 -16.21 8.65
C LYS A 381 16.56 -15.04 8.84
N VAL A 382 16.73 -14.00 8.06
CA VAL A 382 15.88 -12.81 8.10
C VAL A 382 15.27 -12.60 6.73
N VAL A 383 13.95 -12.52 6.64
CA VAL A 383 13.25 -12.16 5.41
C VAL A 383 12.47 -10.87 5.67
N ALA A 384 12.66 -9.86 4.80
CA ALA A 384 12.12 -8.52 5.00
C ALA A 384 11.35 -8.04 3.76
N THR A 385 10.02 -7.93 3.89
CA THR A 385 9.12 -7.30 2.92
C THR A 385 7.88 -6.74 3.62
N ASP A 386 6.96 -6.07 2.90
CA ASP A 386 5.69 -5.64 3.50
C ASP A 386 4.79 -6.84 3.83
N ALA A 387 4.06 -6.76 4.94
CA ALA A 387 3.22 -7.83 5.47
C ALA A 387 2.23 -8.39 4.42
N MET A 388 1.69 -7.52 3.58
CA MET A 388 0.75 -7.91 2.54
C MET A 388 1.36 -8.77 1.43
N TYR A 389 2.65 -8.62 1.13
CA TYR A 389 3.31 -9.38 0.04
C TYR A 389 3.63 -10.82 0.46
N TYR A 390 3.69 -11.10 1.76
CA TYR A 390 3.75 -12.49 2.23
C TYR A 390 2.48 -13.29 1.90
N MET A 391 1.35 -12.62 1.62
CA MET A 391 0.10 -13.29 1.28
C MET A 391 0.20 -14.05 -0.05
N ASP A 392 0.96 -13.54 -1.01
CA ASP A 392 1.21 -14.20 -2.29
C ASP A 392 2.16 -15.41 -2.14
N SER A 393 2.81 -15.54 -0.98
CA SER A 393 3.84 -16.52 -0.68
C SER A 393 3.49 -17.42 0.53
N LEU A 394 2.21 -17.50 0.93
CA LEU A 394 1.79 -18.22 2.15
C LEU A 394 2.23 -19.69 2.20
N SER A 395 2.20 -20.39 1.06
CA SER A 395 2.68 -21.78 0.99
C SER A 395 4.17 -21.89 1.32
N MET A 396 4.99 -21.02 0.73
CA MET A 396 6.43 -21.00 0.99
C MET A 396 6.75 -20.50 2.40
N LEU A 397 5.97 -19.55 2.92
CA LEU A 397 6.10 -19.10 4.30
C LEU A 397 5.81 -20.26 5.28
N THR A 398 4.75 -21.03 5.03
CA THR A 398 4.41 -22.22 5.83
C THR A 398 5.55 -23.24 5.78
N GLU A 399 6.14 -23.48 4.62
CA GLU A 399 7.29 -24.39 4.48
C GLU A 399 8.50 -23.85 5.24
N ALA A 400 8.82 -22.57 5.11
CA ALA A 400 9.93 -21.94 5.80
C ALA A 400 9.77 -21.99 7.33
N THR A 401 8.59 -21.68 7.87
CA THR A 401 8.35 -21.70 9.32
C THR A 401 8.36 -23.10 9.91
N THR A 402 8.05 -24.12 9.12
CA THR A 402 8.00 -25.52 9.58
C THR A 402 9.33 -26.27 9.37
N SER A 403 10.12 -25.88 8.38
CA SER A 403 11.33 -26.59 7.96
C SER A 403 12.63 -25.91 8.35
N THR A 404 12.63 -24.63 8.73
CA THR A 404 13.84 -23.91 9.13
C THR A 404 13.86 -23.60 10.63
N ARG A 405 15.07 -23.32 11.13
CA ARG A 405 15.28 -22.81 12.48
C ARG A 405 15.78 -21.38 12.42
N HIS A 406 15.60 -20.64 13.51
CA HIS A 406 16.05 -19.25 13.65
C HIS A 406 15.57 -18.36 12.50
N LEU A 407 14.26 -18.33 12.27
CA LEU A 407 13.62 -17.50 11.24
C LEU A 407 12.99 -16.24 11.85
N LEU A 408 13.48 -15.08 11.45
CA LEU A 408 12.88 -13.78 11.70
C LEU A 408 12.21 -13.28 10.41
N VAL A 409 10.96 -12.92 10.50
CA VAL A 409 10.17 -12.37 9.40
C VAL A 409 9.88 -10.89 9.71
N LEU A 410 10.53 -9.97 9.02
CA LEU A 410 10.24 -8.55 9.14
C LEU A 410 9.09 -8.20 8.19
N ALA A 411 7.93 -7.91 8.76
CA ALA A 411 6.70 -7.63 8.05
C ALA A 411 6.39 -6.13 8.11
N GLY A 412 6.77 -5.38 7.08
CA GLY A 412 6.55 -3.94 7.00
C GLY A 412 5.06 -3.60 6.97
N ARG A 413 4.66 -2.53 7.66
CA ARG A 413 3.28 -2.06 7.69
C ARG A 413 3.18 -0.64 7.21
N SER A 414 2.68 -0.48 6.00
CA SER A 414 2.38 0.81 5.40
C SER A 414 0.89 0.94 5.17
N TRP A 415 0.29 1.89 5.85
CA TRP A 415 -1.10 2.26 5.66
C TRP A 415 -1.28 3.55 4.87
N GLY A 416 -0.18 4.17 4.49
CA GLY A 416 -0.19 5.43 3.79
C GLY A 416 -0.72 5.32 2.36
N ALA A 417 -0.03 5.98 1.43
CA ALA A 417 -0.44 6.11 0.05
C ALA A 417 -0.68 4.78 -0.71
N TRP A 418 -0.22 3.67 -0.18
CA TRP A 418 -0.28 2.35 -0.85
C TRP A 418 -1.43 1.46 -0.40
N GLY A 419 -2.12 1.80 0.69
CA GLY A 419 -3.28 1.09 1.20
C GLY A 419 -3.05 -0.41 1.30
N GLY A 420 -2.49 -0.89 2.40
CA GLY A 420 -2.25 -2.31 2.61
C GLY A 420 -3.53 -3.08 2.97
N ALA A 421 -3.45 -4.40 2.99
CA ALA A 421 -4.46 -5.22 3.61
C ALA A 421 -4.41 -5.02 5.13
N ALA A 422 -5.47 -4.47 5.71
CA ALA A 422 -5.56 -4.19 7.14
C ALA A 422 -5.28 -5.41 8.01
N ASN A 423 -5.65 -6.58 7.51
CA ASN A 423 -5.55 -7.86 8.21
C ASN A 423 -4.30 -8.67 7.86
N ALA A 424 -3.32 -8.12 7.13
CA ALA A 424 -2.13 -8.87 6.71
C ALA A 424 -1.40 -9.50 7.91
N VAL A 425 -1.22 -8.75 9.00
CA VAL A 425 -0.57 -9.24 10.23
C VAL A 425 -1.41 -10.34 10.90
N ASN A 426 -2.73 -10.21 10.92
CA ASN A 426 -3.62 -11.23 11.47
C ASN A 426 -3.53 -12.56 10.69
N LEU A 427 -3.35 -12.47 9.35
CA LEU A 427 -3.17 -13.65 8.51
C LEU A 427 -1.83 -14.35 8.76
N LEU A 428 -0.76 -13.58 9.01
CA LEU A 428 0.54 -14.16 9.36
C LEU A 428 0.52 -14.92 10.68
N ASP A 429 -0.34 -14.53 11.63
CA ASP A 429 -0.58 -15.24 12.89
C ASP A 429 -1.25 -16.63 12.70
N GLN A 430 -1.90 -16.86 11.56
CA GLN A 430 -2.52 -18.15 11.26
C GLN A 430 -1.54 -19.17 10.65
N ILE A 431 -0.30 -18.77 10.36
CA ILE A 431 0.72 -19.68 9.83
C ILE A 431 1.28 -20.55 10.96
N MET A 432 1.50 -21.83 10.68
CA MET A 432 2.02 -22.77 11.67
C MET A 432 3.40 -22.34 12.17
N ARG A 433 3.61 -22.49 13.48
CA ARG A 433 4.88 -22.16 14.16
C ARG A 433 5.33 -20.72 13.97
N THR A 434 4.38 -19.79 14.05
CA THR A 434 4.67 -18.36 14.09
C THR A 434 4.21 -17.75 15.40
N LYS A 435 4.93 -16.72 15.84
CA LYS A 435 4.49 -15.74 16.83
C LYS A 435 4.63 -14.36 16.23
N VAL A 436 3.61 -13.54 16.38
CA VAL A 436 3.55 -12.19 15.78
C VAL A 436 3.73 -11.15 16.87
N TYR A 437 4.68 -10.26 16.66
CA TYR A 437 5.00 -9.13 17.54
C TYR A 437 4.98 -7.82 16.76
N GLU A 438 4.69 -6.73 17.43
CA GLU A 438 4.84 -5.37 16.88
C GLU A 438 5.63 -4.53 17.89
N PRO A 439 6.97 -4.60 17.84
CA PRO A 439 7.82 -3.83 18.74
C PRO A 439 7.73 -2.33 18.43
N VAL A 440 7.75 -1.50 19.46
CA VAL A 440 7.76 -0.02 19.36
C VAL A 440 9.00 0.60 20.00
N THR A 441 9.87 -0.22 20.57
CA THR A 441 11.17 0.17 21.11
C THR A 441 12.28 -0.75 20.61
N ALA A 442 13.52 -0.25 20.63
CA ALA A 442 14.70 -1.06 20.29
C ALA A 442 14.87 -2.25 21.24
N ALA A 443 14.54 -2.08 22.52
CA ALA A 443 14.60 -3.15 23.51
C ALA A 443 13.58 -4.26 23.23
N GLU A 444 12.35 -3.94 22.84
CA GLU A 444 11.34 -4.93 22.42
C GLU A 444 11.80 -5.68 21.15
N PHE A 445 12.33 -4.97 20.15
CA PHE A 445 12.86 -5.63 18.95
C PHE A 445 13.95 -6.64 19.32
N ARG A 446 14.88 -6.24 20.17
CA ARG A 446 15.95 -7.11 20.66
C ARG A 446 15.38 -8.32 21.38
N ALA A 447 14.47 -8.12 22.32
CA ALA A 447 13.83 -9.20 23.07
C ALA A 447 13.09 -10.19 22.16
N CYS A 448 12.43 -9.71 21.09
CA CYS A 448 11.83 -10.56 20.07
C CYS A 448 12.88 -11.41 19.32
N ALA A 449 14.02 -10.81 18.95
CA ALA A 449 15.10 -11.51 18.24
C ALA A 449 15.80 -12.54 19.15
N GLU A 450 16.06 -12.20 20.42
CA GLU A 450 16.65 -13.11 21.41
C GLU A 450 15.68 -14.25 21.77
N GLY A 451 14.39 -13.95 21.92
CA GLY A 451 13.36 -14.96 22.16
C GLY A 451 13.27 -15.98 21.05
N GLN A 452 13.48 -15.57 19.80
CA GLN A 452 13.58 -16.48 18.67
C GLN A 452 14.82 -17.39 18.74
N LEU A 453 15.92 -16.93 19.31
CA LEU A 453 17.10 -17.79 19.55
C LEU A 453 16.82 -18.87 20.61
N ALA A 454 16.02 -18.56 21.62
CA ALA A 454 15.63 -19.50 22.66
C ALA A 454 14.61 -20.54 22.14
N ASP A 455 13.67 -20.13 21.31
CA ASP A 455 12.68 -21.00 20.64
C ASP A 455 12.96 -21.07 19.13
N SER A 456 14.02 -21.75 18.76
CA SER A 456 14.51 -21.82 17.38
C SER A 456 13.52 -22.46 16.39
N ALA A 457 12.53 -23.19 16.88
CA ALA A 457 11.56 -23.90 16.06
C ALA A 457 10.31 -23.05 15.72
N THR A 458 10.17 -21.89 16.36
CA THR A 458 9.08 -20.95 16.11
C THR A 458 9.61 -19.73 15.36
N ALA A 459 9.04 -19.38 14.24
CA ALA A 459 9.38 -18.17 13.51
C ALA A 459 8.76 -16.95 14.22
N HIS A 460 9.57 -15.92 14.44
CA HIS A 460 9.07 -14.65 14.96
C HIS A 460 8.79 -13.69 13.80
N VAL A 461 7.54 -13.28 13.67
CA VAL A 461 7.08 -12.27 12.71
C VAL A 461 7.06 -10.93 13.44
N LEU A 462 7.92 -10.01 13.04
CA LEU A 462 7.99 -8.66 13.59
C LEU A 462 7.26 -7.70 12.64
N SER A 463 6.09 -7.25 13.06
CA SER A 463 5.35 -6.19 12.36
C SER A 463 6.07 -4.86 12.55
N MET A 464 6.62 -4.32 11.45
CA MET A 464 7.45 -3.12 11.47
C MET A 464 6.68 -1.94 10.87
N VAL A 465 6.14 -1.08 11.74
CA VAL A 465 5.30 0.04 11.31
C VAL A 465 6.13 1.15 10.64
N ASP A 466 5.66 1.61 9.48
CA ASP A 466 6.26 2.74 8.74
C ASP A 466 5.73 4.10 9.26
N ALA A 467 5.55 4.21 10.56
CA ALA A 467 5.21 5.46 11.21
C ALA A 467 6.45 6.13 11.81
N ARG A 468 6.43 7.45 11.87
CA ARG A 468 7.49 8.27 12.45
C ARG A 468 7.03 8.72 13.84
N PHE A 469 7.52 8.06 14.86
CA PHE A 469 7.21 8.41 16.25
C PHE A 469 8.48 8.51 17.09
N ALA A 470 8.40 9.13 18.24
CA ALA A 470 9.43 9.06 19.26
C ALA A 470 9.31 7.69 19.94
N GLU A 471 10.43 6.98 20.03
CA GLU A 471 10.45 5.76 20.84
C GLU A 471 9.99 6.08 22.26
N PRO A 472 9.04 5.30 22.82
CA PRO A 472 8.60 5.49 24.20
C PRO A 472 9.78 5.45 25.17
N GLY A 473 9.88 6.44 26.05
CA GLY A 473 10.98 6.56 27.03
C GLY A 473 10.79 5.67 28.25
N ARG A 474 10.21 4.47 28.10
CA ARG A 474 10.02 3.48 29.16
C ARG A 474 10.98 2.33 29.03
N ASP A 475 11.34 1.72 30.14
CA ASP A 475 11.98 0.42 30.14
C ASP A 475 10.96 -0.61 29.66
N CYS A 476 11.39 -1.47 28.74
CA CYS A 476 10.53 -2.55 28.25
C CYS A 476 10.64 -3.76 29.16
N SER A 477 9.51 -4.44 29.38
CA SER A 477 9.51 -5.76 29.99
C SER A 477 10.34 -6.72 29.14
N ALA A 478 11.14 -7.56 29.79
CA ALA A 478 11.83 -8.67 29.13
C ALA A 478 10.84 -9.76 28.67
N ASP A 479 9.61 -9.72 29.17
CA ASP A 479 8.52 -10.63 28.78
C ASP A 479 7.71 -10.04 27.63
N ILE A 480 8.18 -10.25 26.42
CA ILE A 480 7.49 -9.81 25.18
C ILE A 480 6.23 -10.61 24.88
N ASP A 481 6.06 -11.79 25.43
CA ASP A 481 4.87 -12.62 25.29
C ASP A 481 3.76 -12.18 26.26
N GLY A 482 4.07 -11.40 27.28
CA GLY A 482 3.13 -10.93 28.32
C GLY A 482 2.50 -9.59 28.03
N ALA A 483 2.17 -8.89 29.10
CA ALA A 483 1.59 -7.55 29.05
C ALA A 483 2.07 -6.71 30.25
N GLU A 484 2.22 -5.40 30.03
CA GLU A 484 2.77 -4.47 31.02
C GLU A 484 1.87 -3.24 31.21
N TRP A 485 1.64 -2.86 32.48
CA TRP A 485 1.00 -1.59 32.81
C TRP A 485 2.00 -0.44 32.62
N ILE A 486 1.61 0.53 31.79
CA ILE A 486 2.52 1.61 31.37
C ILE A 486 2.10 3.02 31.80
N THR A 487 0.93 3.21 32.43
CA THR A 487 0.51 4.53 32.91
C THR A 487 1.20 4.86 34.24
N PRO A 488 2.08 5.88 34.30
CA PRO A 488 2.79 6.23 35.51
C PRO A 488 1.83 6.77 36.59
N GLY A 489 2.08 6.41 37.88
CA GLY A 489 1.41 6.99 39.04
C GLY A 489 -0.06 6.58 39.20
N VAL A 490 -0.55 5.63 38.44
CA VAL A 490 -1.90 5.08 38.54
C VAL A 490 -1.87 3.79 39.36
N ASP A 491 -2.82 3.64 40.28
CA ASP A 491 -3.02 2.36 40.98
C ASP A 491 -3.71 1.38 40.03
N HIS A 492 -2.98 0.32 39.69
CA HIS A 492 -3.46 -0.72 38.77
C HIS A 492 -4.07 -1.93 39.50
N ALA A 493 -4.12 -1.91 40.84
CA ALA A 493 -4.56 -3.09 41.62
C ALA A 493 -6.04 -3.45 41.34
N GLU A 494 -6.91 -2.44 41.25
CA GLU A 494 -8.35 -2.62 41.01
C GLU A 494 -8.88 -1.54 40.03
N PRO A 495 -8.55 -1.63 38.72
CA PRO A 495 -9.01 -0.63 37.78
C PRO A 495 -10.50 -0.83 37.45
N ASP A 496 -11.30 0.25 37.53
CA ASP A 496 -12.70 0.24 37.10
C ASP A 496 -12.84 0.07 35.58
N CYS A 497 -11.91 0.66 34.82
CA CYS A 497 -11.80 0.52 33.39
C CYS A 497 -10.32 0.45 32.96
N ALA A 498 -10.05 -0.12 31.81
CA ALA A 498 -8.69 -0.20 31.27
C ALA A 498 -8.66 -0.02 29.76
N VAL A 499 -7.57 0.50 29.25
CA VAL A 499 -7.24 0.42 27.82
C VAL A 499 -6.11 -0.58 27.63
N ILE A 500 -6.24 -1.46 26.64
CA ILE A 500 -5.22 -2.44 26.25
C ILE A 500 -4.81 -2.15 24.83
N SER A 501 -3.52 -2.03 24.56
CA SER A 501 -3.03 -1.73 23.20
C SER A 501 -2.01 -2.73 22.71
N PHE A 502 -1.96 -2.90 21.40
CA PHE A 502 -1.01 -3.74 20.70
C PHE A 502 -0.08 -2.88 19.85
N GLY A 503 1.23 -3.05 20.05
CA GLY A 503 2.26 -2.46 19.19
C GLY A 503 2.14 -0.94 19.04
N TYR A 504 2.14 -0.44 17.82
CA TYR A 504 2.10 1.00 17.51
C TYR A 504 0.85 1.72 18.06
N ALA A 505 -0.27 1.02 18.22
CA ALA A 505 -1.45 1.61 18.86
C ALA A 505 -1.14 2.08 20.29
N THR A 506 -0.14 1.50 20.96
CA THR A 506 0.33 1.96 22.26
C THR A 506 0.80 3.41 22.21
N VAL A 507 1.59 3.77 21.20
CA VAL A 507 2.10 5.15 21.03
C VAL A 507 0.95 6.14 20.85
N LEU A 508 -0.08 5.76 20.08
CA LEU A 508 -1.27 6.58 19.83
C LEU A 508 -2.11 6.75 21.12
N VAL A 509 -2.25 5.65 21.87
CA VAL A 509 -2.99 5.66 23.15
C VAL A 509 -2.23 6.44 24.21
N GLU A 510 -0.90 6.32 24.32
CA GLU A 510 -0.09 7.12 25.26
C GLU A 510 -0.28 8.62 25.00
N GLU A 511 -0.31 9.05 23.75
CA GLU A 511 -0.56 10.44 23.39
C GLU A 511 -1.99 10.88 23.80
N ALA A 512 -3.00 10.08 23.46
CA ALA A 512 -4.40 10.37 23.77
C ALA A 512 -4.73 10.30 25.27
N ASN A 513 -4.03 9.46 26.01
CA ASN A 513 -4.24 9.21 27.45
C ASN A 513 -3.45 10.16 28.35
N ARG A 514 -2.57 10.99 27.82
CA ARG A 514 -1.62 11.83 28.58
C ARG A 514 -2.29 12.64 29.70
N ASP A 515 -3.42 13.27 29.40
CA ASP A 515 -4.17 14.12 30.35
C ASP A 515 -5.31 13.36 31.06
N LEU A 516 -5.60 12.14 30.63
CA LEU A 516 -6.68 11.33 31.18
C LEU A 516 -6.21 10.40 32.28
N GLY A 517 -4.99 9.87 32.19
CA GLY A 517 -4.38 9.00 33.20
C GLY A 517 -5.13 7.68 33.41
N LEU A 518 -5.77 7.12 32.39
CA LEU A 518 -6.43 5.82 32.51
C LEU A 518 -5.41 4.69 32.61
N PRO A 519 -5.73 3.60 33.33
CA PRO A 519 -4.93 2.38 33.33
C PRO A 519 -4.72 1.86 31.91
N HIS A 520 -3.46 1.82 31.47
CA HIS A 520 -3.08 1.42 30.11
C HIS A 520 -2.13 0.23 30.15
N LEU A 521 -2.57 -0.87 29.56
CA LEU A 521 -1.82 -2.11 29.41
C LEU A 521 -1.26 -2.22 28.01
N HIS A 522 0.04 -2.39 27.88
CA HIS A 522 0.74 -2.59 26.63
C HIS A 522 1.01 -4.07 26.36
N CYS A 523 0.90 -4.48 25.11
CA CYS A 523 1.26 -5.81 24.61
C CYS A 523 2.10 -5.66 23.31
N ALA A 524 3.29 -6.26 23.29
CA ALA A 524 4.10 -6.38 22.08
C ALA A 524 3.64 -7.57 21.22
N ALA A 525 3.12 -8.64 21.83
CA ALA A 525 2.60 -9.82 21.15
C ALA A 525 1.15 -9.63 20.68
N LEU A 526 0.84 -10.09 19.46
CA LEU A 526 -0.53 -10.12 18.94
C LEU A 526 -1.43 -11.08 19.75
N ARG A 527 -0.85 -12.14 20.28
CA ARG A 527 -1.51 -13.14 21.14
C ARG A 527 -0.78 -13.26 22.47
N PRO A 528 -0.86 -12.26 23.33
CA PRO A 528 -0.11 -12.27 24.58
C PRO A 528 -0.56 -13.40 25.52
N ASP A 529 0.39 -13.92 26.29
CA ASP A 529 0.17 -14.85 27.38
C ASP A 529 -0.04 -14.07 28.68
N LEU A 530 -1.29 -13.75 29.01
CA LEU A 530 -1.62 -12.99 30.21
C LEU A 530 -1.50 -13.85 31.46
N ALA A 531 -0.83 -13.35 32.49
CA ALA A 531 -0.75 -13.98 33.80
C ALA A 531 -2.16 -14.17 34.43
N PRO A 532 -2.44 -15.29 35.12
CA PRO A 532 -3.77 -15.53 35.73
C PRO A 532 -4.25 -14.38 36.63
N ALA A 533 -3.36 -13.79 37.42
CA ALA A 533 -3.69 -12.66 38.28
C ALA A 533 -4.14 -11.42 37.48
N LEU A 534 -3.48 -11.14 36.36
CA LEU A 534 -3.85 -10.04 35.46
C LEU A 534 -5.20 -10.30 34.76
N ILE A 535 -5.48 -11.55 34.35
CA ILE A 535 -6.76 -11.94 33.77
C ILE A 535 -7.89 -11.67 34.77
N GLU A 536 -7.74 -12.09 36.04
CA GLU A 536 -8.74 -11.87 37.08
C GLU A 536 -8.91 -10.36 37.39
N GLN A 537 -7.84 -9.59 37.35
CA GLN A 537 -7.87 -8.14 37.49
C GLN A 537 -8.68 -7.48 36.34
N LEU A 538 -8.38 -7.86 35.09
CA LEU A 538 -9.09 -7.33 33.92
C LEU A 538 -10.56 -7.74 33.87
N ARG A 539 -10.91 -8.94 34.36
CA ARG A 539 -12.31 -9.40 34.46
C ARG A 539 -13.15 -8.58 35.44
N ARG A 540 -12.52 -7.90 36.39
CA ARG A 540 -13.21 -7.01 37.34
C ARG A 540 -13.46 -5.63 36.73
N CYS A 541 -12.74 -5.25 35.67
CA CYS A 541 -13.03 -4.00 34.96
C CYS A 541 -14.46 -4.04 34.41
N ARG A 542 -15.19 -2.96 34.55
CA ARG A 542 -16.53 -2.79 33.99
C ARG A 542 -16.51 -2.63 32.49
N SER A 543 -15.47 -2.00 31.98
CA SER A 543 -15.26 -1.77 30.56
C SER A 543 -13.78 -1.78 30.22
N ILE A 544 -13.47 -2.43 29.11
CA ILE A 544 -12.11 -2.46 28.55
C ILE A 544 -12.19 -2.04 27.07
N LEU A 545 -11.31 -1.14 26.65
CA LEU A 545 -11.10 -0.81 25.26
C LEU A 545 -9.81 -1.47 24.79
N SER A 546 -9.84 -2.32 23.78
CA SER A 546 -8.61 -2.73 23.11
C SER A 546 -8.38 -1.88 21.87
N VAL A 547 -7.11 -1.43 21.66
CA VAL A 547 -6.73 -0.59 20.51
C VAL A 547 -5.60 -1.28 19.75
N GLU A 548 -5.80 -1.41 18.43
CA GLU A 548 -4.84 -2.02 17.53
C GLU A 548 -4.73 -1.24 16.21
N TYR A 549 -3.52 -0.99 15.74
CA TYR A 549 -3.26 -0.40 14.42
C TYR A 549 -3.32 -1.48 13.34
N ASN A 550 -4.42 -2.19 13.29
CA ASN A 550 -4.64 -3.40 12.50
C ASN A 550 -6.15 -3.58 12.29
N GLY A 551 -6.53 -4.50 11.39
CA GLY A 551 -7.94 -4.87 11.23
C GLY A 551 -8.48 -5.56 12.48
N VAL A 552 -9.64 -5.14 12.95
CA VAL A 552 -10.29 -5.72 14.13
C VAL A 552 -10.64 -7.20 13.93
N SER A 553 -11.10 -7.56 12.73
CA SER A 553 -11.50 -8.93 12.42
C SER A 553 -10.33 -9.91 12.49
N GLY A 554 -10.42 -10.89 13.39
CA GLY A 554 -9.34 -11.83 13.70
C GLY A 554 -8.13 -11.17 14.37
N GLY A 555 -8.25 -9.92 14.79
CA GLY A 555 -7.18 -9.11 15.34
C GLY A 555 -6.89 -9.36 16.82
N PHE A 556 -6.15 -8.41 17.40
CA PHE A 556 -5.69 -8.45 18.78
C PHE A 556 -6.86 -8.46 19.78
N GLY A 557 -7.78 -7.52 19.66
CA GLY A 557 -8.90 -7.38 20.61
C GLY A 557 -9.87 -8.56 20.56
N GLU A 558 -10.23 -9.03 19.37
CA GLU A 558 -11.08 -10.23 19.24
C GLU A 558 -10.37 -11.46 19.80
N GLY A 559 -9.06 -11.59 19.58
CA GLY A 559 -8.26 -12.67 20.13
C GLY A 559 -8.23 -12.69 21.65
N LEU A 560 -8.03 -11.55 22.30
CA LEU A 560 -8.09 -11.40 23.76
C LEU A 560 -9.47 -11.76 24.31
N ARG A 561 -10.52 -11.24 23.66
CA ARG A 561 -11.91 -11.50 24.09
C ARG A 561 -12.22 -12.98 24.02
N ALA A 562 -11.85 -13.65 22.95
CA ALA A 562 -12.11 -15.08 22.77
C ALA A 562 -11.29 -15.95 23.73
N ARG A 563 -10.00 -15.65 23.91
CA ARG A 563 -9.06 -16.47 24.71
C ARG A 563 -9.30 -16.33 26.21
N TYR A 564 -9.59 -15.11 26.69
CA TYR A 564 -9.66 -14.81 28.13
C TYR A 564 -11.05 -14.46 28.64
N LEU A 565 -12.05 -14.41 27.74
CA LEU A 565 -13.44 -14.03 28.05
C LEU A 565 -13.53 -12.65 28.75
N LEU A 566 -12.76 -11.68 28.25
CA LEU A 566 -12.73 -10.33 28.80
C LEU A 566 -13.90 -9.49 28.28
N PRO A 567 -14.47 -8.57 29.12
CA PRO A 567 -15.55 -7.67 28.73
C PRO A 567 -15.01 -6.48 27.94
N LEU A 568 -14.34 -6.72 26.80
CA LEU A 568 -13.68 -5.70 26.02
C LEU A 568 -14.39 -5.35 24.70
N THR A 569 -14.23 -4.10 24.30
CA THR A 569 -14.66 -3.58 23.00
C THR A 569 -13.42 -3.38 22.12
N PRO A 570 -13.30 -4.09 21.00
CA PRO A 570 -12.19 -3.90 20.06
C PRO A 570 -12.32 -2.58 19.30
N HIS A 571 -11.21 -1.88 19.11
CA HIS A 571 -11.08 -0.71 18.26
C HIS A 571 -9.80 -0.80 17.42
N GLY A 572 -9.95 -0.60 16.13
CA GLY A 572 -8.87 -0.65 15.16
C GLY A 572 -9.38 -0.28 13.77
N VAL A 573 -8.71 -0.76 12.73
CA VAL A 573 -9.16 -0.53 11.37
C VAL A 573 -10.40 -1.34 11.08
N SER A 574 -11.42 -0.67 10.61
CA SER A 574 -12.66 -1.27 10.13
C SER A 574 -13.00 -0.72 8.75
N GLY A 575 -13.50 -1.60 7.88
CA GLY A 575 -13.87 -1.24 6.51
C GLY A 575 -12.67 -1.17 5.55
N ASP A 576 -12.87 -0.48 4.43
CA ASP A 576 -11.88 -0.36 3.37
C ASP A 576 -10.77 0.63 3.73
N ILE A 577 -9.53 0.26 3.39
CA ILE A 577 -8.39 1.17 3.48
C ILE A 577 -8.40 2.08 2.25
N VAL A 578 -8.33 3.36 2.50
CA VAL A 578 -8.27 4.40 1.46
C VAL A 578 -6.81 4.72 1.15
N ASN A 579 -6.50 4.88 -0.14
CA ASN A 579 -5.17 5.33 -0.57
C ASN A 579 -4.94 6.80 -0.20
N CYS A 580 -4.42 7.07 0.98
CA CYS A 580 -4.12 8.41 1.48
C CYS A 580 -2.94 8.43 2.46
N VAL A 581 -2.49 9.61 2.84
CA VAL A 581 -1.38 9.79 3.81
C VAL A 581 -1.75 9.25 5.19
N HIS A 582 -0.72 8.89 5.98
CA HIS A 582 -0.86 8.21 7.27
C HIS A 582 -1.81 8.93 8.25
N ASP A 583 -1.62 10.23 8.48
CA ASP A 583 -2.46 10.99 9.42
C ASP A 583 -3.94 10.96 9.03
N LYS A 584 -4.20 10.96 7.71
CA LYS A 584 -5.56 10.86 7.21
C LYS A 584 -6.14 9.47 7.41
N GLN A 585 -5.35 8.41 7.26
CA GLN A 585 -5.76 7.04 7.59
C GLN A 585 -6.16 6.94 9.07
N LEU A 586 -5.34 7.46 9.97
CA LEU A 586 -5.68 7.48 11.40
C LEU A 586 -7.04 8.13 11.64
N SER A 587 -7.27 9.31 11.04
CA SER A 587 -8.54 10.04 11.19
C SER A 587 -9.74 9.28 10.64
N LEU A 588 -9.58 8.59 9.49
CA LEU A 588 -10.66 7.82 8.85
C LEU A 588 -11.11 6.63 9.69
N HIS A 589 -10.22 6.07 10.48
CA HIS A 589 -10.50 4.91 11.34
C HIS A 589 -10.72 5.27 12.81
N GLY A 590 -10.83 6.56 13.14
CA GLY A 590 -11.05 7.01 14.52
C GLY A 590 -9.86 6.75 15.45
N MET A 591 -8.64 6.70 14.89
CA MET A 591 -7.38 6.43 15.59
C MET A 591 -6.50 7.67 15.74
N ALA A 592 -6.92 8.84 15.27
CA ALA A 592 -6.21 10.08 15.56
C ALA A 592 -6.24 10.36 17.08
N PRO A 593 -5.18 10.96 17.66
CA PRO A 593 -5.07 11.14 19.11
C PRO A 593 -6.26 11.84 19.76
N ASP A 594 -6.84 12.85 19.10
CA ASP A 594 -8.04 13.55 19.56
C ASP A 594 -9.28 12.64 19.59
N GLN A 595 -9.47 11.83 18.56
CA GLN A 595 -10.58 10.86 18.45
C GLN A 595 -10.42 9.73 19.49
N LEU A 596 -9.20 9.23 19.69
CA LEU A 596 -8.91 8.27 20.75
C LEU A 596 -9.16 8.87 22.13
N ALA A 597 -8.76 10.12 22.37
CA ALA A 597 -9.02 10.80 23.64
C ALA A 597 -10.53 10.91 23.94
N GLU A 598 -11.36 11.16 22.93
CA GLU A 598 -12.83 11.14 23.10
C GLU A 598 -13.34 9.75 23.50
N ARG A 599 -12.86 8.70 22.86
CA ARG A 599 -13.21 7.32 23.21
C ARG A 599 -12.77 6.94 24.62
N LEU A 600 -11.59 7.37 25.03
CA LEU A 600 -11.07 7.14 26.37
C LEU A 600 -11.89 7.89 27.45
N ARG A 601 -12.35 9.13 27.17
CA ARG A 601 -13.28 9.83 28.06
C ARG A 601 -14.59 9.07 28.19
N ALA A 602 -15.17 8.62 27.08
CA ALA A 602 -16.40 7.82 27.10
C ALA A 602 -16.22 6.48 27.86
N LEU A 603 -15.05 5.83 27.74
CA LEU A 603 -14.71 4.63 28.49
C LEU A 603 -14.74 4.90 30.01
N ARG A 604 -14.15 6.03 30.44
CA ARG A 604 -14.14 6.46 31.86
C ARG A 604 -15.55 6.79 32.38
N GLU A 605 -16.35 7.50 31.59
CA GLU A 605 -17.70 7.91 31.98
C GLU A 605 -18.64 6.69 32.08
N ASN A 606 -18.55 5.73 31.16
CA ASN A 606 -19.31 4.48 31.23
C ASN A 606 -18.90 3.63 32.46
N GLY A 607 -17.63 3.68 32.87
CA GLY A 607 -17.15 3.10 34.11
C GLY A 607 -17.75 3.82 35.34
N ALA A 608 -17.82 5.15 35.31
CA ALA A 608 -18.35 5.95 36.43
C ALA A 608 -19.89 5.92 36.55
N ALA A 609 -20.63 5.88 35.42
CA ALA A 609 -22.10 5.93 35.43
C ALA A 609 -22.77 4.66 35.99
N ALA A 610 -22.05 3.55 36.11
CA ALA A 610 -22.54 2.32 36.73
C ALA A 610 -22.26 2.23 38.26
N SER A 611 -21.60 3.25 38.83
CA SER A 611 -21.25 3.32 40.25
C SER A 611 -22.21 4.19 41.11
N CYS A 612 -23.31 4.70 40.51
CA CYS A 612 -24.36 5.46 41.24
C CYS A 612 -25.62 4.63 41.46
#